data_7d15b07b29812bdb5ad9952584576b53
#
_entry.id   7d15b07b29812bdb5ad9952584576b53
#
_cell.length_a   1.000
_cell.length_b   1.000
_cell.length_c   1.000
_cell.angle_alpha   90.00
_cell.angle_beta   90.00
_cell.angle_gamma   90.00
#
_symmetry.space_group_name_H-M   'P 1'
#
loop_
_entity.id
_entity.type
_entity.pdbx_description
1 polymer ?
#
loop_
_entity_poly.entity_id
_entity_poly.type
_entity_poly.pdbx_seq_one_letter_code
_entity_poly.pdbx_strand_id
1 'polypeptide(L)'
;MTPINSGRVWRGAIAGGILWTVWSFAMGMLIGEARYVQAQQDGVFLAQPRYPFFIGAWIVTLFALSYACAWLYAHVRRSAGAGPATAACVGAWVGFAAGFPGNFAQSAWLNADRMLPLAWMLDLWGGAILAALVAGWLYRE
;
A
#
# COMPACT_ATOMS: atom_id res chain seq x y z
N MET A 1 -12.06 -21.20 -20.61
CA MET A 1 -11.34 -20.42 -19.58
C MET A 1 -12.11 -20.57 -18.28
N THR A 2 -11.50 -21.11 -17.22
CA THR A 2 -12.15 -21.21 -15.90
C THR A 2 -12.45 -19.80 -15.37
N PRO A 3 -13.66 -19.55 -14.83
CA PRO A 3 -14.01 -18.23 -14.29
C PRO A 3 -13.10 -17.88 -13.09
N ILE A 4 -12.87 -16.59 -12.87
CA ILE A 4 -12.11 -16.11 -11.71
C ILE A 4 -12.93 -16.39 -10.46
N ASN A 5 -12.30 -17.00 -9.46
CA ASN A 5 -12.95 -17.27 -8.18
C ASN A 5 -12.98 -16.00 -7.32
N SER A 6 -14.09 -15.27 -7.39
CA SER A 6 -14.27 -14.01 -6.65
C SER A 6 -14.12 -14.20 -5.13
N GLY A 7 -14.54 -15.34 -4.57
CA GLY A 7 -14.39 -15.61 -3.14
C GLY A 7 -12.93 -15.71 -2.70
N ARG A 8 -12.03 -16.21 -3.57
CA ARG A 8 -10.59 -16.24 -3.30
C ARG A 8 -9.97 -14.88 -3.45
N VAL A 9 -10.42 -14.07 -4.42
CA VAL A 9 -9.98 -12.67 -4.56
C VAL A 9 -10.31 -11.89 -3.29
N TRP A 10 -11.55 -12.00 -2.79
CA TRP A 10 -11.94 -11.31 -1.56
C TRP A 10 -11.16 -11.77 -0.33
N ARG A 11 -10.93 -13.08 -0.16
CA ARG A 11 -10.09 -13.58 0.94
C ARG A 11 -8.67 -13.04 0.86
N GLY A 12 -8.08 -13.04 -0.33
CA GLY A 12 -6.75 -12.46 -0.57
C GLY A 12 -6.72 -10.96 -0.28
N ALA A 13 -7.74 -10.22 -0.71
CA ALA A 13 -7.87 -8.79 -0.48
C ALA A 13 -7.98 -8.43 1.01
N ILE A 14 -8.80 -9.16 1.76
CA ILE A 14 -8.97 -8.92 3.20
C ILE A 14 -7.67 -9.24 3.96
N ALA A 15 -7.09 -10.42 3.73
CA ALA A 15 -5.85 -10.80 4.40
C ALA A 15 -4.68 -9.87 4.03
N GLY A 16 -4.56 -9.52 2.76
CA GLY A 16 -3.56 -8.57 2.28
C GLY A 16 -3.77 -7.16 2.86
N GLY A 17 -5.01 -6.69 2.95
CA GLY A 17 -5.36 -5.41 3.55
C GLY A 17 -5.02 -5.32 5.04
N ILE A 18 -5.27 -6.41 5.78
CA ILE A 18 -4.87 -6.51 7.19
C ILE A 18 -3.35 -6.41 7.32
N LEU A 19 -2.60 -7.21 6.54
CA LEU A 19 -1.14 -7.18 6.57
C LEU A 19 -0.60 -5.82 6.16
N TRP A 20 -1.17 -5.19 5.13
CA TRP A 20 -0.75 -3.85 4.70
C TRP A 20 -1.02 -2.80 5.78
N THR A 21 -2.15 -2.88 6.46
CA THR A 21 -2.45 -1.99 7.60
C THR A 21 -1.41 -2.14 8.72
N VAL A 22 -1.05 -3.37 9.09
CA VAL A 22 0.00 -3.63 10.08
C VAL A 22 1.35 -3.08 9.62
N TRP A 23 1.71 -3.28 8.35
CA TRP A 23 2.91 -2.72 7.74
C TRP A 23 2.93 -1.19 7.80
N SER A 24 1.82 -0.54 7.46
CA SER A 24 1.68 0.92 7.48
C SER A 24 1.88 1.50 8.89
N PHE A 25 1.31 0.86 9.91
CA PHE A 25 1.56 1.24 11.30
C PHE A 25 3.03 1.04 11.71
N ALA A 26 3.66 -0.05 11.31
CA ALA A 26 5.06 -0.30 11.58
C ALA A 26 5.97 0.74 10.91
N MET A 27 5.68 1.11 9.67
CA MET A 27 6.39 2.18 8.96
C MET A 27 6.19 3.53 9.64
N GLY A 28 4.99 3.84 10.12
CA GLY A 28 4.72 5.06 10.90
C GLY A 28 5.57 5.13 12.17
N MET A 29 5.72 4.02 12.89
CA MET A 29 6.60 3.95 14.08
C MET A 29 8.08 4.11 13.72
N LEU A 30 8.53 3.56 12.60
CA LEU A 30 9.92 3.67 12.13
C LEU A 30 10.29 5.08 11.70
N ILE A 31 9.36 5.82 11.09
CA ILE A 31 9.55 7.23 10.71
C ILE A 31 9.78 8.08 11.96
N GLY A 32 9.09 7.76 13.04
CA GLY A 32 9.19 8.41 14.34
C GLY A 32 8.35 9.68 14.47
N GLU A 33 7.73 9.83 15.63
CA GLU A 33 6.88 10.97 15.98
C GLU A 33 7.60 12.31 15.86
N ALA A 34 8.89 12.34 16.19
CA ALA A 34 9.69 13.57 16.19
C ALA A 34 9.70 14.27 14.80
N ARG A 35 9.71 13.52 13.70
CA ARG A 35 9.69 14.09 12.34
C ARG A 35 8.34 14.75 12.01
N TYR A 36 7.24 14.13 12.46
CA TYR A 36 5.90 14.71 12.31
C TYR A 36 5.74 15.97 13.15
N VAL A 37 6.18 15.94 14.41
CA VAL A 37 6.17 17.10 15.31
C VAL A 37 6.97 18.25 14.72
N GLN A 38 8.17 17.98 14.20
CA GLN A 38 9.00 19.00 13.55
C GLN A 38 8.29 19.61 12.33
N ALA A 39 7.70 18.78 11.47
CA ALA A 39 6.95 19.26 10.29
C ALA A 39 5.71 20.10 10.67
N GLN A 40 5.09 19.83 11.82
CA GLN A 40 4.01 20.66 12.37
C GLN A 40 4.53 22.00 12.89
N GLN A 41 5.66 22.01 13.63
CA GLN A 41 6.30 23.22 14.13
C GLN A 41 6.77 24.13 12.98
N ASP A 42 7.26 23.54 11.91
CA ASP A 42 7.70 24.26 10.71
C ASP A 42 6.51 24.74 9.84
N GLY A 43 5.27 24.47 10.24
CA GLY A 43 4.08 24.89 9.52
C GLY A 43 3.81 24.13 8.23
N VAL A 44 4.51 23.02 7.99
CA VAL A 44 4.31 22.17 6.81
C VAL A 44 3.07 21.30 6.98
N PHE A 45 2.84 20.81 8.20
CA PHE A 45 1.67 20.00 8.54
C PHE A 45 0.75 20.73 9.51
N LEU A 46 -0.52 20.42 9.39
CA LEU A 46 -1.52 20.81 10.38
C LEU A 46 -1.30 20.04 11.69
N ALA A 47 -1.57 20.67 12.84
CA ALA A 47 -1.51 20.01 14.14
C ALA A 47 -2.51 18.84 14.27
N GLN A 48 -3.61 18.92 13.52
CA GLN A 48 -4.60 17.85 13.41
C GLN A 48 -5.03 17.68 11.96
N PRO A 49 -5.40 16.46 11.53
CA PRO A 49 -5.91 16.24 10.19
C PRO A 49 -7.13 17.11 9.92
N ARG A 50 -7.20 17.73 8.74
CA ARG A 50 -8.36 18.53 8.32
C ARG A 50 -9.69 17.75 8.35
N TYR A 51 -9.60 16.43 8.12
CA TYR A 51 -10.75 15.53 8.11
C TYR A 51 -10.63 14.53 9.26
N PRO A 52 -11.59 14.53 10.22
CA PRO A 52 -11.55 13.60 11.36
C PRO A 52 -11.58 12.13 10.97
N PHE A 53 -12.16 11.81 9.79
CA PHE A 53 -12.25 10.46 9.25
C PHE A 53 -11.02 10.00 8.46
N PHE A 54 -9.93 10.81 8.45
CA PHE A 54 -8.74 10.53 7.62
C PHE A 54 -8.18 9.11 7.84
N ILE A 55 -8.02 8.68 9.10
CA ILE A 55 -7.45 7.35 9.39
C ILE A 55 -8.36 6.24 8.85
N GLY A 56 -9.67 6.36 9.02
CA GLY A 56 -10.63 5.40 8.47
C GLY A 56 -10.59 5.34 6.95
N ALA A 57 -10.55 6.51 6.28
CA ALA A 57 -10.42 6.59 4.83
C ALA A 57 -9.09 6.00 4.33
N TRP A 58 -7.99 6.21 5.08
CA TRP A 58 -6.71 5.62 4.77
C TRP A 58 -6.74 4.10 4.81
N ILE A 59 -7.29 3.51 5.88
CA ILE A 59 -7.45 2.05 6.01
C ILE A 59 -8.30 1.50 4.85
N VAL A 60 -9.44 2.12 4.55
CA VAL A 60 -10.27 1.72 3.39
C VAL A 60 -9.49 1.75 2.08
N THR A 61 -8.64 2.77 1.89
CA THR A 61 -7.76 2.86 0.71
C THR A 61 -6.79 1.69 0.63
N LEU A 62 -6.17 1.28 1.75
CA LEU A 62 -5.27 0.12 1.77
C LEU A 62 -6.00 -1.18 1.40
N PHE A 63 -7.22 -1.38 1.90
CA PHE A 63 -8.04 -2.53 1.52
C PHE A 63 -8.47 -2.49 0.05
N ALA A 64 -8.81 -1.32 -0.49
CA ALA A 64 -9.12 -1.16 -1.91
C ALA A 64 -7.92 -1.48 -2.81
N LEU A 65 -6.73 -1.00 -2.45
CA LEU A 65 -5.49 -1.31 -3.16
C LEU A 65 -5.12 -2.80 -3.02
N SER A 66 -5.33 -3.40 -1.86
CA SER A 66 -5.14 -4.84 -1.65
C SER A 66 -6.10 -5.66 -2.53
N TYR A 67 -7.36 -5.22 -2.67
CA TYR A 67 -8.30 -5.83 -3.60
C TYR A 67 -7.81 -5.72 -5.05
N ALA A 68 -7.30 -4.56 -5.46
CA ALA A 68 -6.70 -4.38 -6.78
C ALA A 68 -5.53 -5.35 -7.01
N CYS A 69 -4.64 -5.53 -6.03
CA CYS A 69 -3.55 -6.50 -6.08
C CYS A 69 -4.08 -7.93 -6.26
N ALA A 70 -5.06 -8.35 -5.47
CA ALA A 70 -5.63 -9.69 -5.52
C ALA A 70 -6.36 -9.95 -6.86
N TRP A 71 -7.11 -8.97 -7.33
CA TRP A 71 -7.84 -9.03 -8.59
C TRP A 71 -6.89 -9.09 -9.79
N LEU A 72 -5.89 -8.21 -9.84
CA LEU A 72 -4.88 -8.20 -10.89
C LEU A 72 -4.08 -9.50 -10.90
N TYR A 73 -3.66 -9.99 -9.74
CA TYR A 73 -2.97 -11.27 -9.65
C TYR A 73 -3.80 -12.41 -10.24
N ALA A 74 -5.11 -12.48 -9.89
CA ALA A 74 -6.01 -13.51 -10.40
C ALA A 74 -6.13 -13.49 -11.94
N HIS A 75 -5.96 -12.32 -12.58
CA HIS A 75 -5.97 -12.18 -14.03
C HIS A 75 -4.60 -12.50 -14.65
N VAL A 76 -3.54 -11.88 -14.12
CA VAL A 76 -2.18 -11.98 -14.68
C VAL A 76 -1.62 -13.40 -14.57
N ARG A 77 -1.92 -14.13 -13.49
CA ARG A 77 -1.45 -15.51 -13.30
C ARG A 77 -1.86 -16.47 -14.43
N ARG A 78 -2.91 -16.14 -15.19
CA ARG A 78 -3.39 -16.97 -16.30
C ARG A 78 -2.44 -16.95 -17.50
N SER A 79 -1.74 -15.86 -17.70
CA SER A 79 -0.79 -15.67 -18.80
C SER A 79 0.66 -15.78 -18.34
N ALA A 80 0.99 -15.22 -17.16
CA ALA A 80 2.36 -15.20 -16.64
C ALA A 80 2.70 -16.38 -15.73
N GLY A 81 1.72 -17.24 -15.43
CA GLY A 81 1.87 -18.35 -14.48
C GLY A 81 1.57 -17.96 -13.04
N ALA A 82 1.17 -18.97 -12.25
CA ALA A 82 0.94 -18.79 -10.83
C ALA A 82 2.27 -18.84 -10.07
N GLY A 83 2.42 -17.99 -9.06
CA GLY A 83 3.58 -18.04 -8.19
C GLY A 83 3.91 -16.71 -7.51
N PRO A 84 4.88 -16.74 -6.58
CA PRO A 84 5.26 -15.56 -5.82
C PRO A 84 5.90 -14.48 -6.69
N ALA A 85 6.61 -14.83 -7.76
CA ALA A 85 7.21 -13.86 -8.67
C ALA A 85 6.13 -13.04 -9.39
N THR A 86 5.07 -13.68 -9.89
CA THR A 86 3.93 -12.99 -10.52
C THR A 86 3.20 -12.11 -9.52
N ALA A 87 3.00 -12.60 -8.28
CA ALA A 87 2.38 -11.83 -7.22
C ALA A 87 3.23 -10.60 -6.84
N ALA A 88 4.54 -10.78 -6.64
CA ALA A 88 5.45 -9.68 -6.33
C ALA A 88 5.49 -8.64 -7.46
N CYS A 89 5.49 -9.07 -8.71
CA CYS A 89 5.45 -8.18 -9.87
C CYS A 89 4.16 -7.33 -9.89
N VAL A 90 3.00 -7.94 -9.65
CA VAL A 90 1.72 -7.22 -9.55
C VAL A 90 1.77 -6.21 -8.42
N GLY A 91 2.22 -6.62 -7.22
CA GLY A 91 2.35 -5.73 -6.07
C GLY A 91 3.32 -4.58 -6.33
N ALA A 92 4.45 -4.86 -6.99
CA ALA A 92 5.43 -3.84 -7.35
C ALA A 92 4.85 -2.77 -8.29
N TRP A 93 4.07 -3.16 -9.28
CA TRP A 93 3.42 -2.20 -10.19
C TRP A 93 2.31 -1.40 -9.52
N VAL A 94 1.45 -2.04 -8.74
CA VAL A 94 0.40 -1.34 -7.99
C VAL A 94 1.01 -0.37 -6.98
N GLY A 95 2.01 -0.82 -6.23
CA GLY A 95 2.69 0.00 -5.24
C GLY A 95 3.48 1.14 -5.85
N PHE A 96 4.13 0.93 -7.00
CA PHE A 96 4.77 1.99 -7.75
C PHE A 96 3.76 3.06 -8.18
N ALA A 97 2.66 2.64 -8.79
CA ALA A 97 1.64 3.58 -9.26
C ALA A 97 0.97 4.36 -8.12
N ALA A 98 0.70 3.70 -6.98
CA ALA A 98 0.08 4.32 -5.82
C ALA A 98 1.06 5.18 -5.00
N GLY A 99 2.31 4.75 -4.85
CA GLY A 99 3.26 5.34 -3.92
C GLY A 99 4.25 6.31 -4.55
N PHE A 100 4.75 6.01 -5.75
CA PHE A 100 5.89 6.74 -6.29
C PHE A 100 5.54 8.15 -6.78
N PRO A 101 4.58 8.38 -7.69
CA PRO A 101 4.48 9.69 -8.36
C PRO A 101 4.21 10.84 -7.38
N GLY A 102 3.24 10.67 -6.50
CA GLY A 102 2.84 11.71 -5.54
C GLY A 102 3.91 11.97 -4.48
N ASN A 103 4.43 10.90 -3.87
CA ASN A 103 5.41 11.04 -2.80
C ASN A 103 6.78 11.50 -3.31
N PHE A 104 7.18 11.08 -4.51
CA PHE A 104 8.40 11.57 -5.12
C PHE A 104 8.29 13.08 -5.44
N ALA A 105 7.17 13.52 -5.99
CA ALA A 105 6.92 14.94 -6.21
C ALA A 105 6.95 15.72 -4.88
N GLN A 106 6.34 15.20 -3.82
CA GLN A 106 6.40 15.82 -2.50
C GLN A 106 7.83 15.89 -1.96
N SER A 107 8.64 14.85 -2.12
CA SER A 107 10.05 14.86 -1.68
C SER A 107 10.90 15.90 -2.39
N ALA A 108 10.50 16.29 -3.61
CA ALA A 108 11.21 17.30 -4.43
C ALA A 108 10.76 18.72 -4.16
N TRP A 109 9.49 18.94 -3.81
CA TRP A 109 8.89 20.28 -3.75
C TRP A 109 8.48 20.75 -2.36
N LEU A 110 8.26 19.85 -1.40
CA LEU A 110 7.92 20.25 -0.04
C LEU A 110 9.15 20.72 0.74
N ASN A 111 9.00 21.82 1.47
CA ASN A 111 9.99 22.27 2.43
C ASN A 111 9.85 21.50 3.75
N ALA A 112 9.95 20.18 3.68
CA ALA A 112 9.90 19.24 4.80
C ALA A 112 11.05 18.25 4.72
N ASP A 113 11.26 17.50 5.82
CA ASP A 113 12.20 16.38 5.77
C ASP A 113 11.80 15.40 4.66
N ARG A 114 12.66 15.29 3.64
CA ARG A 114 12.44 14.37 2.50
C ARG A 114 12.21 12.92 2.91
N MET A 115 12.61 12.53 4.12
CA MET A 115 12.39 11.18 4.62
C MET A 115 10.92 10.87 4.85
N LEU A 116 10.08 11.88 5.12
CA LEU A 116 8.63 11.67 5.29
C LEU A 116 7.97 11.14 4.00
N PRO A 117 8.00 11.87 2.87
CA PRO A 117 7.38 11.38 1.64
C PRO A 117 8.06 10.13 1.07
N LEU A 118 9.38 9.97 1.25
CA LEU A 118 10.07 8.74 0.83
C LEU A 118 9.62 7.52 1.65
N ALA A 119 9.38 7.69 2.94
CA ALA A 119 8.88 6.61 3.78
C ALA A 119 7.42 6.26 3.45
N TRP A 120 6.56 7.24 3.13
CA TRP A 120 5.21 6.97 2.62
C TRP A 120 5.22 6.24 1.27
N MET A 121 6.18 6.59 0.41
CA MET A 121 6.39 5.86 -0.85
C MET A 121 6.73 4.39 -0.58
N LEU A 122 7.66 4.12 0.35
CA LEU A 122 8.05 2.76 0.72
C LEU A 122 6.93 2.01 1.45
N ASP A 123 6.12 2.70 2.25
CA ASP A 123 4.93 2.13 2.88
C ASP A 123 3.96 1.60 1.82
N LEU A 124 3.57 2.44 0.87
CA LEU A 124 2.65 2.04 -0.20
C LEU A 124 3.25 0.96 -1.11
N TRP A 125 4.52 1.08 -1.44
CA TRP A 125 5.19 0.12 -2.34
C TRP A 125 5.41 -1.24 -1.67
N GLY A 126 5.99 -1.24 -0.48
CA GLY A 126 6.23 -2.47 0.29
C GLY A 126 4.94 -3.18 0.69
N GLY A 127 3.95 -2.41 1.16
CA GLY A 127 2.64 -2.94 1.52
C GLY A 127 1.90 -3.58 0.37
N ALA A 128 1.96 -2.99 -0.83
CA ALA A 128 1.36 -3.58 -2.04
C ALA A 128 2.00 -4.91 -2.42
N ILE A 129 3.34 -5.02 -2.33
CA ILE A 129 4.05 -6.26 -2.59
C ILE A 129 3.64 -7.33 -1.58
N LEU A 130 3.60 -7.00 -0.29
CA LEU A 130 3.19 -7.92 0.77
C LEU A 130 1.73 -8.38 0.58
N ALA A 131 0.81 -7.46 0.30
CA ALA A 131 -0.59 -7.78 0.06
C ALA A 131 -0.77 -8.69 -1.17
N ALA A 132 -0.05 -8.42 -2.25
CA ALA A 132 -0.09 -9.25 -3.45
C ALA A 132 0.48 -10.66 -3.22
N LEU A 133 1.55 -10.80 -2.43
CA LEU A 133 2.13 -12.09 -2.06
C LEU A 133 1.14 -12.93 -1.23
N VAL A 134 0.48 -12.32 -0.24
CA VAL A 134 -0.56 -13.00 0.56
C VAL A 134 -1.75 -13.39 -0.33
N ALA A 135 -2.21 -12.49 -1.19
CA ALA A 135 -3.28 -12.80 -2.13
C ALA A 135 -2.91 -13.97 -3.06
N GLY A 136 -1.68 -13.97 -3.58
CA GLY A 136 -1.16 -15.05 -4.42
C GLY A 136 -1.06 -16.39 -3.68
N TRP A 137 -0.66 -16.36 -2.42
CA TRP A 137 -0.58 -17.55 -1.58
C TRP A 137 -1.97 -18.14 -1.24
N LEU A 138 -2.97 -17.28 -1.01
CA LEU A 138 -4.34 -17.70 -0.73
C LEU A 138 -5.14 -18.09 -2.00
N TYR A 139 -4.70 -17.62 -3.16
CA TYR A 139 -5.32 -17.94 -4.45
C TYR A 139 -4.74 -19.22 -5.05
N ARG A 140 -4.64 -20.31 -4.27
CA ARG A 140 -4.22 -21.63 -4.80
C ARG A 140 -5.46 -22.34 -5.38
N GLU A 141 -5.29 -22.90 -6.56
CA GLU A 141 -6.23 -23.84 -7.20
C GLU A 141 -5.82 -25.27 -6.90
#